data_ece0ad34ceaa8d4300e79d7f295b0ecc
#
_entry.id   ece0ad34ceaa8d4300e79d7f295b0ecc
#
_cell.length_a   1.000
_cell.length_b   1.000
_cell.length_c   1.000
_cell.angle_alpha   90.00
_cell.angle_beta   90.00
_cell.angle_gamma   90.00
#
_symmetry.space_group_name_H-M   'P 1'
#
loop_
_entity.id
_entity.type
_entity.pdbx_description
1 polymer ?
#
loop_
_entity_poly.entity_id
_entity_poly.type
_entity_poly.pdbx_seq_one_letter_code
_entity_poly.pdbx_strand_id
1 'polypeptide(L)'
;MRNKKQYCTSLLLSLLISGCATEPPPKPLVRSSAAILAKNPVSAEFNTYLTQQGYNKENLPLSAWGLDELTLCALFYHTDLDVAKQQLALANLAIQTAGIKRNPAINADIAHSNQKNGDIKPWAYGLSVDIPIATNNKRGFKVEKAKQNAEASRMNVAETAWKLRNQIATDLIAFHQNESETQLFQQELEAHNSIANMLEKRVNAGITSRTTLNNVRLLALKTKHSLSKTEAHSKLLKAKLAANIGLTPEQFDDIKIKPLSIESTLQEQATLLETPLEAKVLQEQALLNRIDIRRSIAQYATAEAEIKLQAAKQVPDITLSPGVLFEFGDKVWSLGFSSLFNLLRPNTALTEAAKQLRAIQGAQFKNLQATIIAEISQAHAGYQAATQTTKQAKEALTNQAAQEQRMRKQFNSGLIGKLDLMQYTLNTLVAKQQLLATQFALLKVNNQIENIMQKPLYSNFQLPTQHAIRSNNDE
;
A
#
# COMPACT_ATOMS: atom_id res chain seq x y z
N MET A 1 54.71 27.34 -42.49
CA MET A 1 54.29 27.51 -41.10
C MET A 1 52.78 27.88 -40.92
N ARG A 2 51.97 27.72 -41.96
CA ARG A 2 50.56 28.20 -41.96
C ARG A 2 49.53 27.13 -41.57
N ASN A 3 49.89 25.84 -41.61
CA ASN A 3 48.92 24.75 -41.39
C ASN A 3 48.82 24.22 -39.95
N LYS A 4 49.74 24.57 -39.03
CA LYS A 4 49.64 24.08 -37.61
C LYS A 4 48.64 24.85 -36.73
N LYS A 5 48.27 26.07 -37.10
CA LYS A 5 47.29 26.87 -36.32
C LYS A 5 45.83 26.48 -36.60
N GLN A 6 45.51 25.95 -37.76
CA GLN A 6 44.16 25.50 -38.11
C GLN A 6 43.77 24.18 -37.46
N TYR A 7 44.71 23.26 -37.18
CA TYR A 7 44.44 21.99 -36.51
C TYR A 7 44.20 22.18 -35.00
N CYS A 8 44.77 23.19 -34.34
CA CYS A 8 44.54 23.46 -32.92
C CYS A 8 43.15 24.03 -32.66
N THR A 9 42.60 24.87 -33.54
CA THR A 9 41.24 25.43 -33.39
C THR A 9 40.14 24.42 -33.69
N SER A 10 40.33 23.49 -34.63
CA SER A 10 39.39 22.41 -34.89
C SER A 10 39.40 21.33 -33.80
N LEU A 11 40.52 21.07 -33.14
CA LEU A 11 40.63 20.11 -32.03
C LEU A 11 39.98 20.63 -30.75
N LEU A 12 40.01 21.92 -30.47
CA LEU A 12 39.34 22.55 -29.33
C LEU A 12 37.80 22.62 -29.51
N LEU A 13 37.33 22.75 -30.76
CA LEU A 13 35.89 22.80 -31.05
C LEU A 13 35.24 21.40 -30.99
N SER A 14 36.00 20.33 -31.31
CA SER A 14 35.50 18.95 -31.25
C SER A 14 35.44 18.38 -29.83
N LEU A 15 36.21 18.91 -28.87
CA LEU A 15 36.13 18.48 -27.45
C LEU A 15 34.92 19.05 -26.69
N LEU A 16 34.23 20.07 -27.20
CA LEU A 16 33.06 20.66 -26.59
C LEU A 16 31.74 19.97 -26.97
N ILE A 17 31.77 19.04 -27.94
CA ILE A 17 30.59 18.39 -28.50
C ILE A 17 30.43 16.93 -28.01
N SER A 18 31.38 16.38 -27.25
CA SER A 18 31.23 15.10 -26.58
C SER A 18 30.26 15.20 -25.39
N GLY A 19 29.02 15.58 -25.67
CA GLY A 19 27.90 15.38 -24.77
C GLY A 19 27.74 13.88 -24.57
N CYS A 20 27.71 13.41 -23.33
CA CYS A 20 27.32 12.05 -22.97
C CYS A 20 25.98 11.76 -23.64
N ALA A 21 25.99 11.05 -24.75
CA ALA A 21 24.80 10.43 -25.29
C ALA A 21 24.36 9.37 -24.26
N THR A 22 23.45 9.73 -23.37
CA THR A 22 22.77 8.74 -22.55
C THR A 22 21.94 7.88 -23.50
N GLU A 23 22.29 6.62 -23.58
CA GLU A 23 21.48 5.64 -24.33
C GLU A 23 20.03 5.73 -23.82
N PRO A 24 19.04 5.95 -24.70
CA PRO A 24 17.67 6.05 -24.24
C PRO A 24 17.28 4.73 -23.59
N PRO A 25 16.66 4.73 -22.40
CA PRO A 25 16.25 3.50 -21.74
C PRO A 25 15.33 2.69 -22.68
N PRO A 26 15.45 1.37 -22.69
CA PRO A 26 14.61 0.53 -23.54
C PRO A 26 13.14 0.81 -23.26
N LYS A 27 12.37 1.11 -24.31
CA LYS A 27 10.93 1.33 -24.18
C LYS A 27 10.28 0.07 -23.62
N PRO A 28 9.36 0.17 -22.64
CA PRO A 28 8.62 -1.00 -22.18
C PRO A 28 7.88 -1.63 -23.35
N LEU A 29 8.23 -2.86 -23.70
CA LEU A 29 7.58 -3.60 -24.78
C LEU A 29 6.21 -4.07 -24.29
N VAL A 30 5.16 -3.82 -25.06
CA VAL A 30 3.78 -4.28 -24.78
C VAL A 30 3.71 -5.80 -24.57
N ARG A 31 4.70 -6.55 -25.08
CA ARG A 31 4.82 -8.01 -24.93
C ARG A 31 5.70 -8.49 -23.78
N SER A 32 6.21 -7.64 -22.92
CA SER A 32 7.08 -8.06 -21.79
C SER A 32 6.30 -8.58 -20.57
N SER A 33 5.17 -9.27 -20.80
CA SER A 33 4.52 -10.06 -19.74
C SER A 33 5.39 -11.23 -19.26
N ALA A 34 6.46 -11.57 -19.96
CA ALA A 34 7.36 -12.66 -19.60
C ALA A 34 7.89 -12.56 -18.16
N ALA A 35 8.23 -11.36 -17.69
CA ALA A 35 8.69 -11.16 -16.31
C ALA A 35 7.58 -11.38 -15.27
N ILE A 36 6.32 -11.09 -15.62
CA ILE A 36 5.16 -11.33 -14.75
C ILE A 36 4.84 -12.82 -14.72
N LEU A 37 4.89 -13.49 -15.90
CA LEU A 37 4.63 -14.92 -16.03
C LEU A 37 5.78 -15.79 -15.48
N ALA A 38 6.98 -15.26 -15.33
CA ALA A 38 8.12 -15.95 -14.74
C ALA A 38 8.14 -15.96 -13.22
N LYS A 39 7.22 -15.22 -12.55
CA LYS A 39 7.13 -15.22 -11.08
C LYS A 39 6.80 -16.62 -10.59
N ASN A 40 7.56 -17.11 -9.61
CA ASN A 40 7.37 -18.42 -9.03
C ASN A 40 7.42 -18.35 -7.51
N PRO A 41 6.30 -18.66 -6.80
CA PRO A 41 6.26 -18.61 -5.34
C PRO A 41 7.16 -19.66 -4.65
N VAL A 42 7.71 -20.62 -5.41
CA VAL A 42 8.64 -21.65 -4.91
C VAL A 42 10.09 -21.38 -5.36
N SER A 43 10.37 -20.20 -5.94
CA SER A 43 11.71 -19.85 -6.44
C SER A 43 12.75 -19.78 -5.33
N ALA A 44 14.01 -20.07 -5.67
CA ALA A 44 15.15 -19.94 -4.74
C ALA A 44 15.32 -18.51 -4.21
N GLU A 45 14.99 -17.51 -5.05
CA GLU A 45 15.04 -16.09 -4.68
C GLU A 45 14.01 -15.75 -3.59
N PHE A 46 12.77 -16.20 -3.77
CA PHE A 46 11.73 -15.98 -2.77
C PHE A 46 12.00 -16.77 -1.48
N ASN A 47 12.50 -18.01 -1.57
CA ASN A 47 12.92 -18.78 -0.40
C ASN A 47 14.08 -18.10 0.37
N THR A 48 15.02 -17.47 -0.35
CA THR A 48 16.08 -16.67 0.28
C THR A 48 15.50 -15.45 1.00
N TYR A 49 14.53 -14.77 0.36
CA TYR A 49 13.83 -13.65 0.99
C TYR A 49 13.08 -14.09 2.26
N LEU A 50 12.34 -15.22 2.23
CA LEU A 50 11.68 -15.77 3.42
C LEU A 50 12.67 -16.08 4.56
N THR A 51 13.85 -16.61 4.21
CA THR A 51 14.90 -16.86 5.23
C THR A 51 15.37 -15.56 5.87
N GLN A 52 15.52 -14.48 5.11
CA GLN A 52 15.86 -13.16 5.64
C GLN A 52 14.75 -12.58 6.55
N GLN A 53 13.50 -13.01 6.36
CA GLN A 53 12.38 -12.65 7.22
C GLN A 53 12.20 -13.59 8.43
N GLY A 54 13.15 -14.49 8.69
CA GLY A 54 13.19 -15.35 9.89
C GLY A 54 12.57 -16.74 9.69
N TYR A 55 12.22 -17.13 8.47
CA TYR A 55 11.74 -18.50 8.21
C TYR A 55 12.91 -19.50 8.18
N ASN A 56 12.69 -20.67 8.79
CA ASN A 56 13.72 -21.73 8.79
C ASN A 56 13.82 -22.37 7.40
N LYS A 57 15.06 -22.51 6.90
CA LYS A 57 15.36 -23.11 5.59
C LYS A 57 14.83 -24.54 5.43
N GLU A 58 14.79 -25.30 6.52
CA GLU A 58 14.31 -26.68 6.52
C GLU A 58 12.82 -26.82 6.22
N ASN A 59 12.06 -25.75 6.45
CA ASN A 59 10.62 -25.68 6.21
C ASN A 59 10.27 -25.05 4.84
N LEU A 60 11.27 -24.81 3.99
CA LEU A 60 11.09 -24.25 2.65
C LEU A 60 11.27 -25.31 1.57
N PRO A 61 10.46 -25.28 0.49
CA PRO A 61 9.32 -24.38 0.25
C PRO A 61 8.15 -24.63 1.21
N LEU A 62 7.37 -23.59 1.48
CA LEU A 62 6.25 -23.62 2.41
C LEU A 62 5.19 -24.66 2.01
N SER A 63 4.76 -25.50 2.93
CA SER A 63 3.74 -26.52 2.70
C SER A 63 2.31 -25.97 2.70
N ALA A 64 2.07 -24.87 3.43
CA ALA A 64 0.80 -24.16 3.49
C ALA A 64 1.01 -22.69 3.87
N TRP A 65 0.15 -21.81 3.37
CA TRP A 65 0.29 -20.36 3.43
C TRP A 65 -0.87 -19.72 4.19
N GLY A 66 -0.56 -18.94 5.20
CA GLY A 66 -1.51 -18.08 5.92
C GLY A 66 -1.37 -16.62 5.50
N LEU A 67 -1.92 -15.71 6.30
CA LEU A 67 -1.89 -14.27 6.03
C LEU A 67 -0.47 -13.72 5.94
N ASP A 68 0.43 -14.16 6.82
CA ASP A 68 1.79 -13.62 6.91
C ASP A 68 2.62 -14.04 5.69
N GLU A 69 2.55 -15.31 5.29
CA GLU A 69 3.26 -15.83 4.11
C GLU A 69 2.73 -15.21 2.81
N LEU A 70 1.41 -15.05 2.67
CA LEU A 70 0.79 -14.36 1.54
C LEU A 70 1.20 -12.88 1.50
N THR A 71 1.28 -12.23 2.67
CA THR A 71 1.76 -10.84 2.77
C THR A 71 3.21 -10.73 2.32
N LEU A 72 4.10 -11.61 2.77
CA LEU A 72 5.50 -11.60 2.34
C LEU A 72 5.64 -11.83 0.83
N CYS A 73 4.81 -12.70 0.27
CA CYS A 73 4.75 -12.89 -1.19
C CYS A 73 4.35 -11.60 -1.91
N ALA A 74 3.34 -10.89 -1.42
CA ALA A 74 2.94 -9.59 -1.98
C ALA A 74 4.05 -8.55 -1.86
N LEU A 75 4.75 -8.47 -0.73
CA LEU A 75 5.87 -7.55 -0.53
C LEU A 75 7.05 -7.83 -1.48
N PHE A 76 7.17 -9.07 -1.95
CA PHE A 76 8.21 -9.48 -2.89
C PHE A 76 7.80 -9.29 -4.35
N TYR A 77 6.55 -9.62 -4.72
CA TYR A 77 6.11 -9.69 -6.12
C TYR A 77 5.17 -8.57 -6.57
N HIS A 78 4.52 -7.82 -5.64
CA HIS A 78 3.48 -6.88 -6.03
C HIS A 78 4.05 -5.59 -6.63
N THR A 79 3.58 -5.23 -7.82
CA THR A 79 4.10 -4.10 -8.59
C THR A 79 3.81 -2.74 -7.98
N ASP A 80 2.71 -2.57 -7.23
CA ASP A 80 2.41 -1.29 -6.57
C ASP A 80 3.46 -0.92 -5.53
N LEU A 81 4.01 -1.94 -4.84
CA LEU A 81 5.09 -1.71 -3.90
C LEU A 81 6.38 -1.29 -4.60
N ASP A 82 6.67 -1.88 -5.77
CA ASP A 82 7.81 -1.48 -6.59
C ASP A 82 7.67 -0.03 -7.07
N VAL A 83 6.47 0.37 -7.51
CA VAL A 83 6.19 1.78 -7.86
C VAL A 83 6.45 2.70 -6.67
N ALA A 84 5.94 2.36 -5.48
CA ALA A 84 6.17 3.16 -4.27
C ALA A 84 7.67 3.25 -3.90
N LYS A 85 8.42 2.15 -4.02
CA LYS A 85 9.88 2.12 -3.79
C LYS A 85 10.63 3.00 -4.80
N GLN A 86 10.26 2.97 -6.09
CA GLN A 86 10.86 3.85 -7.12
C GLN A 86 10.53 5.32 -6.87
N GLN A 87 9.32 5.64 -6.41
CA GLN A 87 8.96 7.00 -6.01
C GLN A 87 9.80 7.48 -4.82
N LEU A 88 10.07 6.63 -3.83
CA LEU A 88 10.96 6.93 -2.72
C LEU A 88 12.41 7.14 -3.21
N ALA A 89 12.90 6.29 -4.11
CA ALA A 89 14.24 6.45 -4.70
C ALA A 89 14.37 7.78 -5.43
N LEU A 90 13.36 8.18 -6.23
CA LEU A 90 13.30 9.48 -6.87
C LEU A 90 13.30 10.63 -5.86
N ALA A 91 12.52 10.52 -4.78
CA ALA A 91 12.47 11.53 -3.73
C ALA A 91 13.82 11.69 -3.00
N ASN A 92 14.54 10.58 -2.77
CA ASN A 92 15.91 10.62 -2.21
C ASN A 92 16.91 11.29 -3.16
N LEU A 93 16.84 11.02 -4.46
CA LEU A 93 17.64 11.73 -5.47
C LEU A 93 17.29 13.23 -5.50
N ALA A 94 16.03 13.61 -5.28
CA ALA A 94 15.61 14.99 -5.21
C ALA A 94 16.28 15.76 -4.05
N ILE A 95 16.66 15.09 -2.95
CA ILE A 95 17.47 15.71 -1.87
C ILE A 95 18.84 16.14 -2.39
N GLN A 96 19.50 15.25 -3.15
CA GLN A 96 20.81 15.53 -3.72
C GLN A 96 20.74 16.67 -4.74
N THR A 97 19.77 16.62 -5.67
CA THR A 97 19.59 17.65 -6.70
C THR A 97 19.22 19.00 -6.11
N ALA A 98 18.43 19.05 -5.02
CA ALA A 98 18.11 20.27 -4.30
C ALA A 98 19.36 20.93 -3.68
N GLY A 99 20.36 20.13 -3.32
CA GLY A 99 21.64 20.57 -2.75
C GLY A 99 22.68 21.04 -3.76
N ILE A 100 22.47 20.82 -5.06
CA ILE A 100 23.45 21.18 -6.10
C ILE A 100 23.68 22.71 -6.14
N LYS A 101 24.94 23.10 -6.12
CA LYS A 101 25.35 24.51 -6.38
C LYS A 101 25.21 24.81 -7.87
N ARG A 102 24.84 26.03 -8.21
CA ARG A 102 24.85 26.47 -9.59
C ARG A 102 26.29 26.49 -10.08
N ASN A 103 26.53 26.03 -11.31
CA ASN A 103 27.86 26.06 -11.92
C ASN A 103 28.26 27.49 -12.21
N PRO A 104 29.55 27.82 -12.06
CA PRO A 104 30.11 29.07 -12.60
C PRO A 104 29.94 29.09 -14.13
N ALA A 105 29.69 30.27 -14.68
CA ALA A 105 29.73 30.51 -16.13
C ALA A 105 31.05 31.20 -16.52
N ILE A 106 31.62 30.78 -17.64
CA ILE A 106 32.81 31.44 -18.21
C ILE A 106 32.33 32.30 -19.36
N ASN A 107 32.63 33.59 -19.31
CA ASN A 107 32.33 34.55 -20.38
C ASN A 107 33.62 34.97 -21.03
N ALA A 108 33.63 34.99 -22.35
CA ALA A 108 34.73 35.47 -23.16
C ALA A 108 34.20 36.56 -24.13
N ASP A 109 34.73 37.73 -24.00
CA ASP A 109 34.36 38.90 -24.82
C ASP A 109 35.48 39.28 -25.79
N ILE A 110 35.12 39.58 -27.03
CA ILE A 110 36.04 40.06 -28.05
C ILE A 110 35.39 41.30 -28.67
N ALA A 111 36.12 42.42 -28.61
CA ALA A 111 35.65 43.64 -29.23
C ALA A 111 36.73 44.18 -30.16
N HIS A 112 36.36 44.92 -31.21
CA HIS A 112 37.22 45.60 -32.16
C HIS A 112 36.74 47.00 -32.31
N SER A 113 37.71 48.00 -32.15
CA SER A 113 37.44 49.39 -32.36
C SER A 113 37.91 49.83 -33.77
N ASN A 114 37.06 50.55 -34.47
CA ASN A 114 37.40 51.12 -35.79
C ASN A 114 38.03 52.47 -35.69
N GLN A 115 38.26 53.04 -34.49
CA GLN A 115 38.92 54.29 -34.29
C GLN A 115 40.43 54.15 -34.58
N LYS A 116 40.93 54.94 -35.55
CA LYS A 116 42.34 55.01 -35.92
C LYS A 116 42.97 56.12 -35.17
N ASN A 117 43.23 56.05 -33.87
CA ASN A 117 43.97 57.00 -33.09
C ASN A 117 45.31 56.37 -32.71
N GLY A 118 46.39 56.76 -33.47
CA GLY A 118 47.76 56.51 -33.11
C GLY A 118 48.14 55.09 -32.68
N ASP A 119 48.76 54.94 -31.53
CA ASP A 119 49.40 53.74 -31.04
C ASP A 119 48.43 52.75 -30.33
N ILE A 120 47.11 52.98 -30.39
CA ILE A 120 46.14 52.14 -29.70
C ILE A 120 45.86 50.82 -30.49
N LYS A 121 46.04 49.64 -29.87
CA LYS A 121 45.67 48.34 -30.48
C LYS A 121 44.18 48.27 -30.65
N PRO A 122 43.65 47.92 -31.86
CA PRO A 122 42.19 47.96 -32.11
C PRO A 122 41.37 46.83 -31.47
N TRP A 123 42.01 45.93 -30.81
CA TRP A 123 41.35 44.74 -30.25
C TRP A 123 41.32 44.79 -28.72
N ALA A 124 40.17 44.41 -28.15
CA ALA A 124 40.00 44.12 -26.74
C ALA A 124 39.58 42.67 -26.55
N TYR A 125 40.08 42.03 -25.51
CA TYR A 125 39.76 40.64 -25.15
C TYR A 125 39.43 40.58 -23.66
N GLY A 126 38.26 40.03 -23.34
CA GLY A 126 37.82 39.84 -21.96
C GLY A 126 37.63 38.35 -21.62
N LEU A 127 37.99 37.97 -20.41
CA LEU A 127 37.66 36.69 -19.82
C LEU A 127 37.16 36.92 -18.40
N SER A 128 35.97 36.48 -18.10
CA SER A 128 35.42 36.54 -16.74
C SER A 128 34.75 35.22 -16.32
N VAL A 129 34.64 35.00 -15.01
CA VAL A 129 33.98 33.84 -14.43
C VAL A 129 32.86 34.31 -13.52
N ASP A 130 31.62 34.04 -13.90
CA ASP A 130 30.46 34.38 -13.10
C ASP A 130 30.20 33.29 -12.05
N ILE A 131 30.33 33.61 -10.78
CA ILE A 131 30.15 32.72 -9.64
C ILE A 131 28.83 33.09 -8.94
N PRO A 132 27.73 32.33 -9.18
CA PRO A 132 26.46 32.60 -8.53
C PRO A 132 26.46 32.11 -7.07
N ILE A 133 26.14 33.01 -6.15
CA ILE A 133 26.05 32.76 -4.71
C ILE A 133 24.59 32.82 -4.28
N ALA A 134 24.06 31.69 -3.87
CA ALA A 134 22.69 31.63 -3.30
C ALA A 134 22.71 32.27 -1.91
N THR A 135 21.92 33.33 -1.73
CA THR A 135 21.78 34.05 -0.47
C THR A 135 20.66 33.48 0.40
N ASN A 136 20.59 33.91 1.67
CA ASN A 136 19.49 33.66 2.61
C ASN A 136 19.08 32.18 2.75
N ASN A 137 20.08 31.30 2.71
CA ASN A 137 19.87 29.82 2.91
C ASN A 137 18.85 29.18 1.96
N LYS A 138 18.58 29.75 0.78
CA LYS A 138 17.62 29.21 -0.20
C LYS A 138 17.87 27.76 -0.54
N ARG A 139 19.16 27.35 -0.65
CA ARG A 139 19.55 25.98 -0.90
C ARG A 139 19.19 25.05 0.29
N GLY A 140 19.45 25.49 1.53
CA GLY A 140 19.09 24.76 2.72
C GLY A 140 17.58 24.49 2.80
N PHE A 141 16.74 25.49 2.52
CA PHE A 141 15.29 25.31 2.50
C PHE A 141 14.79 24.42 1.35
N LYS A 142 15.48 24.41 0.19
CA LYS A 142 15.17 23.43 -0.88
C LYS A 142 15.49 22.02 -0.45
N VAL A 143 16.63 21.80 0.19
CA VAL A 143 17.04 20.50 0.71
C VAL A 143 16.08 20.05 1.81
N GLU A 144 15.70 20.94 2.73
CA GLU A 144 14.73 20.64 3.79
C GLU A 144 13.38 20.21 3.21
N LYS A 145 12.85 20.98 2.24
CA LYS A 145 11.62 20.59 1.53
C LYS A 145 11.73 19.21 0.88
N ALA A 146 12.87 18.91 0.23
CA ALA A 146 13.10 17.64 -0.42
C ALA A 146 13.20 16.48 0.59
N LYS A 147 13.82 16.71 1.77
CA LYS A 147 13.86 15.72 2.86
C LYS A 147 12.46 15.39 3.38
N GLN A 148 11.62 16.39 3.62
CA GLN A 148 10.25 16.16 4.09
C GLN A 148 9.39 15.43 3.03
N ASN A 149 9.60 15.71 1.75
CA ASN A 149 8.98 14.97 0.66
C ASN A 149 9.45 13.51 0.60
N ALA A 150 10.73 13.24 0.82
CA ALA A 150 11.28 11.90 0.87
C ALA A 150 10.71 11.12 2.08
N GLU A 151 10.53 11.78 3.23
CA GLU A 151 9.89 11.20 4.39
C GLU A 151 8.42 10.86 4.10
N ALA A 152 7.66 11.75 3.45
CA ALA A 152 6.29 11.46 3.01
C ALA A 152 6.24 10.27 2.04
N SER A 153 7.21 10.17 1.12
CA SER A 153 7.34 9.04 0.19
C SER A 153 7.70 7.74 0.91
N ARG A 154 8.53 7.79 1.96
CA ARG A 154 8.85 6.65 2.82
C ARG A 154 7.61 6.14 3.54
N MET A 155 6.79 7.05 4.08
CA MET A 155 5.50 6.68 4.67
C MET A 155 4.55 6.07 3.64
N ASN A 156 4.58 6.54 2.39
CA ASN A 156 3.76 5.97 1.31
C ASN A 156 4.13 4.51 0.99
N VAL A 157 5.41 4.14 1.04
CA VAL A 157 5.83 2.73 0.89
C VAL A 157 5.24 1.87 2.00
N ALA A 158 5.33 2.33 3.25
CA ALA A 158 4.78 1.60 4.39
C ALA A 158 3.24 1.48 4.32
N GLU A 159 2.56 2.54 3.91
CA GLU A 159 1.11 2.55 3.72
C GLU A 159 0.67 1.60 2.60
N THR A 160 1.41 1.55 1.50
CA THR A 160 1.16 0.61 0.40
C THR A 160 1.30 -0.84 0.88
N ALA A 161 2.36 -1.16 1.62
CA ALA A 161 2.56 -2.49 2.20
C ALA A 161 1.42 -2.86 3.17
N TRP A 162 0.98 -1.91 4.00
CA TRP A 162 -0.15 -2.11 4.91
C TRP A 162 -1.46 -2.36 4.16
N LYS A 163 -1.75 -1.58 3.12
CA LYS A 163 -2.95 -1.76 2.28
C LYS A 163 -2.98 -3.13 1.62
N LEU A 164 -1.85 -3.60 1.09
CA LEU A 164 -1.74 -4.95 0.52
C LEU A 164 -2.05 -6.02 1.56
N ARG A 165 -1.43 -5.96 2.75
CA ARG A 165 -1.73 -6.91 3.84
C ARG A 165 -3.20 -6.93 4.21
N ASN A 166 -3.81 -5.75 4.37
CA ASN A 166 -5.23 -5.65 4.73
C ASN A 166 -6.16 -6.20 3.63
N GLN A 167 -5.83 -5.96 2.36
CA GLN A 167 -6.59 -6.50 1.24
C GLN A 167 -6.50 -8.03 1.20
N ILE A 168 -5.29 -8.59 1.39
CA ILE A 168 -5.07 -10.04 1.48
C ILE A 168 -5.86 -10.62 2.66
N ALA A 169 -5.81 -9.99 3.84
CA ALA A 169 -6.56 -10.43 5.02
C ALA A 169 -8.07 -10.47 4.75
N THR A 170 -8.60 -9.43 4.11
CA THR A 170 -10.02 -9.33 3.74
C THR A 170 -10.44 -10.44 2.78
N ASP A 171 -9.65 -10.67 1.73
CA ASP A 171 -9.95 -11.69 0.72
C ASP A 171 -9.73 -13.11 1.27
N LEU A 172 -8.76 -13.31 2.16
CA LEU A 172 -8.52 -14.59 2.84
C LEU A 172 -9.69 -14.95 3.78
N ILE A 173 -10.21 -13.98 4.54
CA ILE A 173 -11.42 -14.18 5.37
C ILE A 173 -12.62 -14.54 4.49
N ALA A 174 -12.80 -13.84 3.36
CA ALA A 174 -13.88 -14.13 2.42
C ALA A 174 -13.74 -15.53 1.79
N PHE A 175 -12.50 -15.94 1.46
CA PHE A 175 -12.21 -17.28 0.94
C PHE A 175 -12.59 -18.37 1.96
N HIS A 176 -12.17 -18.26 3.21
CA HIS A 176 -12.50 -19.23 4.26
C HIS A 176 -13.99 -19.25 4.59
N GLN A 177 -14.66 -18.09 4.57
CA GLN A 177 -16.11 -18.03 4.71
C GLN A 177 -16.81 -18.84 3.62
N ASN A 178 -16.42 -18.61 2.37
CA ASN A 178 -16.99 -19.29 1.21
C ASN A 178 -16.76 -20.81 1.24
N GLU A 179 -15.56 -21.26 1.65
CA GLU A 179 -15.27 -22.68 1.83
C GLU A 179 -16.17 -23.32 2.90
N SER A 180 -16.32 -22.66 4.05
CA SER A 180 -17.16 -23.15 5.15
C SER A 180 -18.65 -23.17 4.76
N GLU A 181 -19.13 -22.16 4.05
CA GLU A 181 -20.49 -22.13 3.50
C GLU A 181 -20.73 -23.26 2.49
N THR A 182 -19.75 -23.52 1.61
CA THR A 182 -19.82 -24.61 0.63
C THR A 182 -19.99 -25.95 1.32
N GLN A 183 -19.21 -26.22 2.37
CA GLN A 183 -19.34 -27.47 3.16
C GLN A 183 -20.74 -27.62 3.83
N LEU A 184 -21.27 -26.51 4.36
CA LEU A 184 -22.60 -26.54 4.97
C LEU A 184 -23.73 -26.75 3.93
N PHE A 185 -23.63 -26.11 2.76
CA PHE A 185 -24.61 -26.34 1.67
C PHE A 185 -24.55 -27.78 1.13
N GLN A 186 -23.37 -28.41 1.07
CA GLN A 186 -23.25 -29.83 0.73
C GLN A 186 -24.01 -30.70 1.72
N GLN A 187 -23.80 -30.50 3.03
CA GLN A 187 -24.52 -31.25 4.08
C GLN A 187 -26.02 -31.01 4.03
N GLU A 188 -26.46 -29.79 3.79
CA GLU A 188 -27.88 -29.45 3.68
C GLU A 188 -28.51 -30.10 2.43
N LEU A 189 -27.82 -30.11 1.31
CA LEU A 189 -28.28 -30.76 0.07
C LEU A 189 -28.43 -32.26 0.26
N GLU A 190 -27.47 -32.93 0.91
CA GLU A 190 -27.53 -34.34 1.26
C GLU A 190 -28.75 -34.66 2.17
N ALA A 191 -29.01 -33.80 3.15
CA ALA A 191 -30.16 -33.93 4.04
C ALA A 191 -31.49 -33.79 3.28
N HIS A 192 -31.63 -32.77 2.42
CA HIS A 192 -32.81 -32.57 1.58
C HIS A 192 -33.05 -33.76 0.62
N ASN A 193 -32.01 -34.26 -0.04
CA ASN A 193 -32.08 -35.40 -0.93
C ASN A 193 -32.51 -36.68 -0.16
N SER A 194 -31.98 -36.88 1.05
CA SER A 194 -32.38 -38.00 1.89
C SER A 194 -33.86 -37.92 2.29
N ILE A 195 -34.34 -36.73 2.66
CA ILE A 195 -35.78 -36.52 2.95
C ILE A 195 -36.62 -36.74 1.70
N ALA A 196 -36.24 -36.24 0.55
CA ALA A 196 -36.98 -36.42 -0.70
C ALA A 196 -37.11 -37.90 -1.08
N ASN A 197 -36.04 -38.68 -0.95
CA ASN A 197 -36.04 -40.10 -1.21
C ASN A 197 -36.99 -40.88 -0.24
N MET A 198 -37.05 -40.49 1.04
CA MET A 198 -37.98 -41.07 2.00
C MET A 198 -39.42 -40.70 1.68
N LEU A 199 -39.70 -39.44 1.32
CA LEU A 199 -41.03 -38.98 0.95
C LEU A 199 -41.51 -39.62 -0.35
N GLU A 200 -40.66 -39.86 -1.33
CA GLU A 200 -41.01 -40.56 -2.57
C GLU A 200 -41.52 -41.95 -2.32
N LYS A 201 -40.84 -42.73 -1.43
CA LYS A 201 -41.34 -44.05 -1.00
C LYS A 201 -42.71 -43.95 -0.33
N ARG A 202 -42.96 -42.94 0.49
CA ARG A 202 -44.26 -42.73 1.15
C ARG A 202 -45.38 -42.28 0.18
N VAL A 203 -45.06 -41.48 -0.83
CA VAL A 203 -45.99 -41.09 -1.91
C VAL A 203 -46.38 -42.33 -2.72
N ASN A 204 -45.41 -43.17 -3.09
CA ASN A 204 -45.68 -44.41 -3.83
C ASN A 204 -46.52 -45.42 -3.04
N ALA A 205 -46.43 -45.39 -1.70
CA ALA A 205 -47.28 -46.18 -0.79
C ALA A 205 -48.62 -45.49 -0.44
N GLY A 206 -48.94 -44.34 -1.01
CA GLY A 206 -50.18 -43.60 -0.74
C GLY A 206 -50.25 -42.93 0.64
N ILE A 207 -49.15 -42.86 1.38
CA ILE A 207 -49.10 -42.37 2.78
C ILE A 207 -48.95 -40.86 2.87
N THR A 208 -48.41 -40.20 1.81
CA THR A 208 -48.11 -38.75 1.82
C THR A 208 -48.46 -38.13 0.48
N SER A 209 -48.71 -36.82 0.47
CA SER A 209 -49.05 -36.08 -0.75
C SER A 209 -47.85 -35.83 -1.64
N ARG A 210 -48.06 -35.79 -2.96
CA ARG A 210 -47.07 -35.40 -3.96
C ARG A 210 -46.59 -33.96 -3.76
N THR A 211 -47.47 -33.10 -3.23
CA THR A 211 -47.14 -31.70 -2.90
C THR A 211 -46.04 -31.59 -1.87
N THR A 212 -46.08 -32.41 -0.81
CA THR A 212 -45.04 -32.47 0.23
C THR A 212 -43.66 -32.84 -0.36
N LEU A 213 -43.64 -33.86 -1.22
CA LEU A 213 -42.41 -34.26 -1.92
C LEU A 213 -41.87 -33.15 -2.81
N ASN A 214 -42.74 -32.48 -3.60
CA ASN A 214 -42.34 -31.41 -4.48
C ASN A 214 -41.78 -30.21 -3.73
N ASN A 215 -42.31 -29.85 -2.57
CA ASN A 215 -41.78 -28.79 -1.71
C ASN A 215 -40.35 -29.11 -1.25
N VAL A 216 -40.05 -30.34 -0.82
CA VAL A 216 -38.70 -30.73 -0.42
C VAL A 216 -37.73 -30.74 -1.64
N ARG A 217 -38.20 -31.24 -2.78
CA ARG A 217 -37.41 -31.16 -4.03
C ARG A 217 -37.07 -29.74 -4.42
N LEU A 218 -38.01 -28.81 -4.24
CA LEU A 218 -37.77 -27.37 -4.49
C LEU A 218 -36.70 -26.82 -3.52
N LEU A 219 -36.73 -27.21 -2.23
CA LEU A 219 -35.68 -26.82 -1.26
C LEU A 219 -34.32 -27.37 -1.67
N ALA A 220 -34.24 -28.65 -2.05
CA ALA A 220 -33.02 -29.28 -2.54
C ALA A 220 -32.46 -28.56 -3.77
N LEU A 221 -33.32 -28.12 -4.71
CA LEU A 221 -32.89 -27.32 -5.89
C LEU A 221 -32.39 -25.97 -5.48
N LYS A 222 -33.00 -25.28 -4.50
CA LYS A 222 -32.50 -24.00 -3.97
C LYS A 222 -31.12 -24.14 -3.32
N THR A 223 -30.95 -25.17 -2.48
CA THR A 223 -29.65 -25.45 -1.84
C THR A 223 -28.59 -25.83 -2.88
N LYS A 224 -28.93 -26.63 -3.90
CA LYS A 224 -28.03 -26.94 -5.02
C LYS A 224 -27.58 -25.67 -5.78
N HIS A 225 -28.51 -24.75 -6.02
CA HIS A 225 -28.16 -23.44 -6.64
C HIS A 225 -27.21 -22.66 -5.76
N SER A 226 -27.45 -22.58 -4.44
CA SER A 226 -26.55 -21.91 -3.49
C SER A 226 -25.16 -22.55 -3.49
N LEU A 227 -25.08 -23.89 -3.50
CA LEU A 227 -23.84 -24.65 -3.59
C LEU A 227 -23.06 -24.29 -4.88
N SER A 228 -23.70 -24.35 -6.04
CA SER A 228 -23.07 -24.01 -7.32
C SER A 228 -22.58 -22.56 -7.34
N LYS A 229 -23.30 -21.64 -6.68
CA LYS A 229 -22.88 -20.23 -6.55
C LYS A 229 -21.63 -20.10 -5.69
N THR A 230 -21.53 -20.80 -4.55
CA THR A 230 -20.32 -20.74 -3.69
C THR A 230 -19.11 -21.40 -4.37
N GLU A 231 -19.29 -22.50 -5.10
CA GLU A 231 -18.25 -23.15 -5.88
C GLU A 231 -17.70 -22.21 -6.99
N ALA A 232 -18.59 -21.53 -7.72
CA ALA A 232 -18.18 -20.54 -8.73
C ALA A 232 -17.46 -19.34 -8.07
N HIS A 233 -17.95 -18.90 -6.90
CA HIS A 233 -17.35 -17.76 -6.17
C HIS A 233 -15.96 -18.10 -5.63
N SER A 234 -15.69 -19.34 -5.26
CA SER A 234 -14.36 -19.81 -4.82
C SER A 234 -13.27 -19.51 -5.86
N LYS A 235 -13.56 -19.73 -7.15
CA LYS A 235 -12.62 -19.42 -8.24
C LYS A 235 -12.31 -17.93 -8.32
N LEU A 236 -13.34 -17.08 -8.14
CA LEU A 236 -13.15 -15.63 -8.13
C LEU A 236 -12.29 -15.17 -6.94
N LEU A 237 -12.50 -15.74 -5.75
CA LEU A 237 -11.74 -15.40 -4.56
C LEU A 237 -10.28 -15.83 -4.67
N LYS A 238 -10.01 -17.01 -5.24
CA LYS A 238 -8.64 -17.43 -5.56
C LYS A 238 -7.95 -16.48 -6.54
N ALA A 239 -8.65 -16.07 -7.61
CA ALA A 239 -8.09 -15.11 -8.56
C ALA A 239 -7.81 -13.74 -7.92
N LYS A 240 -8.66 -13.27 -7.00
CA LYS A 240 -8.41 -12.05 -6.23
C LYS A 240 -7.19 -12.17 -5.32
N LEU A 241 -7.06 -13.28 -4.58
CA LEU A 241 -5.91 -13.54 -3.74
C LEU A 241 -4.61 -13.57 -4.58
N ALA A 242 -4.63 -14.25 -5.73
CA ALA A 242 -3.51 -14.29 -6.66
C ALA A 242 -3.11 -12.87 -7.09
N ALA A 243 -4.08 -12.05 -7.53
CA ALA A 243 -3.83 -10.68 -7.95
C ALA A 243 -3.22 -9.82 -6.82
N ASN A 244 -3.75 -9.93 -5.59
CA ASN A 244 -3.29 -9.15 -4.44
C ASN A 244 -1.90 -9.55 -3.94
N ILE A 245 -1.43 -10.77 -4.23
CA ILE A 245 -0.05 -11.18 -3.95
C ILE A 245 0.89 -10.99 -5.16
N GLY A 246 0.37 -10.46 -6.28
CA GLY A 246 1.14 -10.15 -7.47
C GLY A 246 1.46 -11.35 -8.36
N LEU A 247 0.67 -12.44 -8.25
CA LEU A 247 0.78 -13.66 -9.06
C LEU A 247 -0.39 -13.79 -10.04
N THR A 248 -0.25 -14.68 -11.04
CA THR A 248 -1.39 -15.10 -11.86
C THR A 248 -2.19 -16.20 -11.17
N PRO A 249 -3.47 -16.43 -11.56
CA PRO A 249 -4.27 -17.53 -11.00
C PRO A 249 -3.58 -18.91 -11.12
N GLU A 250 -2.91 -19.17 -12.24
CA GLU A 250 -2.21 -20.42 -12.49
C GLU A 250 -1.02 -20.62 -11.54
N GLN A 251 -0.27 -19.55 -11.23
CA GLN A 251 0.83 -19.57 -10.25
C GLN A 251 0.31 -19.74 -8.81
N PHE A 252 -0.92 -19.32 -8.55
CA PHE A 252 -1.56 -19.44 -7.25
C PHE A 252 -2.14 -20.84 -6.99
N ASP A 253 -2.49 -21.60 -8.03
CA ASP A 253 -3.08 -22.94 -7.88
C ASP A 253 -2.15 -23.93 -7.16
N ASP A 254 -0.83 -23.72 -7.23
CA ASP A 254 0.16 -24.51 -6.48
C ASP A 254 0.25 -24.15 -4.99
N ILE A 255 -0.38 -23.05 -4.57
CA ILE A 255 -0.36 -22.57 -3.19
C ILE A 255 -1.50 -23.20 -2.39
N LYS A 256 -1.16 -23.96 -1.36
CA LYS A 256 -2.12 -24.48 -0.39
C LYS A 256 -2.35 -23.45 0.71
N ILE A 257 -3.59 -22.99 0.86
CA ILE A 257 -3.95 -22.08 1.94
C ILE A 257 -4.10 -22.87 3.24
N LYS A 258 -3.56 -22.32 4.35
CA LYS A 258 -3.73 -22.91 5.69
C LYS A 258 -5.21 -22.95 6.05
N PRO A 259 -5.76 -24.09 6.55
CA PRO A 259 -7.13 -24.13 7.00
C PRO A 259 -7.35 -23.19 8.18
N LEU A 260 -8.48 -22.51 8.21
CA LEU A 260 -8.88 -21.61 9.30
C LEU A 260 -9.78 -22.37 10.28
N SER A 261 -9.36 -22.47 11.53
CA SER A 261 -10.26 -22.84 12.64
C SER A 261 -10.83 -21.56 13.23
N ILE A 262 -12.06 -21.21 12.81
CA ILE A 262 -12.66 -19.92 13.18
C ILE A 262 -12.85 -19.78 14.69
N GLU A 263 -13.19 -20.86 15.40
CA GLU A 263 -13.41 -20.83 16.85
C GLU A 263 -12.10 -20.59 17.62
N SER A 264 -11.02 -21.30 17.29
CA SER A 264 -9.70 -21.08 17.91
C SER A 264 -9.16 -19.70 17.58
N THR A 265 -9.31 -19.25 16.33
CA THR A 265 -8.85 -17.90 15.91
C THR A 265 -9.58 -16.78 16.69
N LEU A 266 -10.90 -16.86 16.83
CA LEU A 266 -11.66 -15.88 17.60
C LEU A 266 -11.32 -15.94 19.10
N GLN A 267 -11.02 -17.13 19.64
CA GLN A 267 -10.59 -17.27 21.03
C GLN A 267 -9.20 -16.70 21.26
N GLU A 268 -8.26 -16.96 20.37
CA GLU A 268 -6.92 -16.36 20.40
C GLU A 268 -7.00 -14.81 20.31
N GLN A 269 -7.81 -14.30 19.38
CA GLN A 269 -8.03 -12.86 19.24
C GLN A 269 -8.65 -12.26 20.52
N ALA A 270 -9.58 -12.96 21.16
CA ALA A 270 -10.19 -12.50 22.41
C ALA A 270 -9.19 -12.50 23.59
N THR A 271 -8.24 -13.46 23.62
CA THR A 271 -7.20 -13.53 24.67
C THR A 271 -6.10 -12.48 24.48
N LEU A 272 -5.74 -12.16 23.23
CA LEU A 272 -4.76 -11.12 22.93
C LEU A 272 -5.29 -9.70 23.22
N LEU A 273 -6.61 -9.55 23.28
CA LEU A 273 -7.28 -8.32 23.75
C LEU A 273 -7.45 -8.36 25.27
N GLU A 274 -6.34 -8.44 26.03
CA GLU A 274 -6.33 -8.52 27.51
C GLU A 274 -7.08 -7.40 28.22
N THR A 275 -7.36 -6.31 27.53
CA THR A 275 -8.19 -5.19 28.02
C THR A 275 -9.39 -5.00 27.12
N PRO A 276 -10.58 -4.66 27.67
CA PRO A 276 -11.70 -4.25 26.87
C PRO A 276 -11.24 -3.20 25.85
N LEU A 277 -11.58 -3.38 24.57
CA LEU A 277 -11.31 -2.41 23.50
C LEU A 277 -12.09 -1.12 23.82
N GLU A 278 -11.55 -0.29 24.72
CA GLU A 278 -12.12 1.02 24.96
C GLU A 278 -11.85 1.91 23.75
N ALA A 279 -12.90 2.47 23.18
CA ALA A 279 -12.80 3.33 22.01
C ALA A 279 -11.78 4.48 22.21
N LYS A 280 -11.69 5.03 23.42
CA LYS A 280 -10.75 6.11 23.77
C LYS A 280 -9.29 5.68 23.65
N VAL A 281 -8.95 4.50 24.18
CA VAL A 281 -7.58 3.94 24.11
C VAL A 281 -7.18 3.66 22.64
N LEU A 282 -8.08 3.09 21.86
CA LEU A 282 -7.86 2.88 20.44
C LEU A 282 -7.65 4.20 19.68
N GLN A 283 -8.43 5.24 20.01
CA GLN A 283 -8.29 6.57 19.39
C GLN A 283 -6.92 7.17 19.68
N GLU A 284 -6.46 7.15 20.92
CA GLU A 284 -5.16 7.67 21.31
C GLU A 284 -4.02 6.91 20.62
N GLN A 285 -4.06 5.59 20.62
CA GLN A 285 -3.04 4.77 19.97
C GLN A 285 -3.02 4.96 18.45
N ALA A 286 -4.18 5.03 17.79
CA ALA A 286 -4.26 5.24 16.35
C ALA A 286 -3.69 6.61 15.95
N LEU A 287 -4.06 7.68 16.66
CA LEU A 287 -3.57 9.03 16.37
C LEU A 287 -2.05 9.17 16.55
N LEU A 288 -1.44 8.37 17.44
CA LEU A 288 0.01 8.39 17.67
C LEU A 288 0.81 7.55 16.67
N ASN A 289 0.26 6.44 16.19
CA ASN A 289 1.05 5.40 15.52
C ASN A 289 0.74 5.23 14.03
N ARG A 290 -0.37 5.74 13.51
CA ARG A 290 -0.78 5.52 12.12
C ARG A 290 0.21 6.11 11.10
N ILE A 291 0.44 5.36 10.06
CA ILE A 291 1.37 5.71 8.96
C ILE A 291 0.88 6.95 8.20
N ASP A 292 -0.43 7.04 7.94
CA ASP A 292 -1.03 8.17 7.23
C ASP A 292 -0.98 9.49 8.04
N ILE A 293 -1.07 9.42 9.38
CA ILE A 293 -0.84 10.57 10.27
C ILE A 293 0.60 11.08 10.11
N ARG A 294 1.59 10.17 10.16
CA ARG A 294 3.00 10.53 9.99
C ARG A 294 3.27 11.10 8.59
N ARG A 295 2.65 10.53 7.56
CA ARG A 295 2.74 11.08 6.20
C ARG A 295 2.16 12.48 6.13
N SER A 296 1.01 12.73 6.73
CA SER A 296 0.37 14.06 6.75
C SER A 296 1.22 15.10 7.49
N ILE A 297 1.91 14.71 8.57
CA ILE A 297 2.86 15.57 9.29
C ILE A 297 4.05 15.93 8.36
N ALA A 298 4.61 14.98 7.62
CA ALA A 298 5.70 15.23 6.67
C ALA A 298 5.25 16.15 5.52
N GLN A 299 4.01 16.00 5.03
CA GLN A 299 3.43 16.89 4.03
C GLN A 299 3.23 18.31 4.56
N TYR A 300 2.79 18.46 5.81
CA TYR A 300 2.70 19.76 6.47
C TYR A 300 4.08 20.42 6.62
N ALA A 301 5.10 19.68 7.05
CA ALA A 301 6.47 20.14 7.15
C ALA A 301 7.05 20.55 5.78
N THR A 302 6.69 19.84 4.72
CA THR A 302 7.02 20.20 3.33
C THR A 302 6.45 21.58 2.95
N ALA A 303 5.18 21.83 3.27
CA ALA A 303 4.54 23.12 3.01
C ALA A 303 5.16 24.25 3.85
N GLU A 304 5.59 23.96 5.08
CA GLU A 304 6.29 24.92 5.93
C GLU A 304 7.68 25.25 5.39
N ALA A 305 8.43 24.26 4.90
CA ALA A 305 9.71 24.48 4.23
C ALA A 305 9.53 25.31 2.95
N GLU A 306 8.43 25.16 2.23
CA GLU A 306 8.10 26.01 1.07
C GLU A 306 7.88 27.46 1.46
N ILE A 307 7.18 27.77 2.57
CA ILE A 307 7.03 29.13 3.06
C ILE A 307 8.40 29.76 3.33
N LYS A 308 9.29 29.03 4.04
CA LYS A 308 10.66 29.48 4.34
C LYS A 308 11.44 29.75 3.05
N LEU A 309 11.28 28.87 2.05
CA LEU A 309 11.91 29.03 0.75
C LEU A 309 11.40 30.27 -0.02
N GLN A 310 10.08 30.49 -0.06
CA GLN A 310 9.50 31.66 -0.74
C GLN A 310 9.87 32.97 -0.02
N ALA A 311 9.89 32.97 1.31
CA ALA A 311 10.39 34.10 2.08
C ALA A 311 11.90 34.38 1.80
N ALA A 312 12.72 33.33 1.73
CA ALA A 312 14.14 33.46 1.41
C ALA A 312 14.39 33.99 -0.01
N LYS A 313 13.53 33.70 -0.97
CA LYS A 313 13.62 34.21 -2.36
C LYS A 313 13.35 35.70 -2.48
N GLN A 314 12.82 36.35 -1.45
CA GLN A 314 12.68 37.81 -1.44
C GLN A 314 14.05 38.52 -1.43
N VAL A 315 15.07 37.88 -0.84
CA VAL A 315 16.44 38.37 -0.89
C VAL A 315 17.07 37.90 -2.21
N PRO A 316 17.63 38.80 -3.06
CA PRO A 316 18.22 38.41 -4.34
C PRO A 316 19.50 37.59 -4.17
N ASP A 317 19.81 36.73 -5.15
CA ASP A 317 21.11 36.07 -5.26
C ASP A 317 22.16 37.06 -5.76
N ILE A 318 23.40 36.79 -5.40
CA ILE A 318 24.56 37.62 -5.79
C ILE A 318 25.38 36.81 -6.78
N THR A 319 25.86 37.47 -7.84
CA THR A 319 26.89 36.91 -8.74
C THR A 319 28.15 37.72 -8.61
N LEU A 320 29.26 37.06 -8.32
CA LEU A 320 30.61 37.65 -8.38
C LEU A 320 31.25 37.29 -9.71
N SER A 321 31.81 38.28 -10.39
CA SER A 321 32.37 38.14 -11.73
C SER A 321 33.82 38.65 -11.77
N PRO A 322 34.80 37.91 -11.18
CA PRO A 322 36.21 38.23 -11.39
C PRO A 322 36.58 38.05 -12.86
N GLY A 323 37.35 39.00 -13.40
CA GLY A 323 37.73 39.00 -14.81
C GLY A 323 39.06 39.69 -15.09
N VAL A 324 39.56 39.43 -16.28
CA VAL A 324 40.74 40.08 -16.87
C VAL A 324 40.33 40.59 -18.24
N LEU A 325 40.59 41.86 -18.48
CA LEU A 325 40.34 42.52 -19.76
C LEU A 325 41.68 43.08 -20.31
N PHE A 326 41.95 42.75 -21.55
CA PHE A 326 43.00 43.41 -22.33
C PHE A 326 42.33 44.43 -23.25
N GLU A 327 42.41 45.68 -22.91
CA GLU A 327 41.68 46.73 -23.60
C GLU A 327 42.70 47.69 -24.24
N PHE A 328 42.73 47.70 -25.58
CA PHE A 328 43.50 48.57 -26.39
C PHE A 328 45.00 48.71 -26.01
N GLY A 329 45.57 47.67 -25.43
CA GLY A 329 47.00 47.64 -25.03
C GLY A 329 47.22 47.48 -23.54
N ASP A 330 46.26 47.83 -22.72
CA ASP A 330 46.31 47.73 -21.26
C ASP A 330 45.77 46.44 -20.71
N LYS A 331 46.25 45.99 -19.53
CA LYS A 331 45.73 44.89 -18.76
C LYS A 331 44.91 45.40 -17.59
N VAL A 332 43.63 45.11 -17.59
CA VAL A 332 42.72 45.57 -16.54
C VAL A 332 42.18 44.34 -15.79
N TRP A 333 42.35 44.34 -14.48
CA TRP A 333 41.67 43.36 -13.60
C TRP A 333 40.31 43.92 -13.17
N SER A 334 39.27 43.17 -13.30
CA SER A 334 37.91 43.54 -12.90
C SER A 334 37.32 42.58 -11.90
N LEU A 335 36.59 43.12 -10.95
CA LEU A 335 35.72 42.35 -10.07
C LEU A 335 34.29 42.87 -10.23
N GLY A 336 33.51 42.19 -11.05
CA GLY A 336 32.10 42.52 -11.23
C GLY A 336 31.25 41.99 -10.07
N PHE A 337 30.22 42.74 -9.75
CA PHE A 337 29.18 42.33 -8.81
C PHE A 337 27.83 42.61 -9.46
N SER A 338 26.96 41.59 -9.52
CA SER A 338 25.61 41.75 -10.02
C SER A 338 24.59 41.12 -9.09
N SER A 339 23.44 41.74 -8.98
CA SER A 339 22.31 41.23 -8.22
C SER A 339 21.01 41.67 -8.88
N LEU A 340 20.07 40.74 -9.05
CA LEU A 340 18.75 41.01 -9.61
C LEU A 340 17.80 41.40 -8.48
N PHE A 341 17.51 42.66 -8.33
CA PHE A 341 16.54 43.18 -7.37
C PHE A 341 15.11 43.06 -7.93
N ASN A 342 14.23 42.37 -7.22
CA ASN A 342 12.81 42.25 -7.57
C ASN A 342 12.00 43.48 -7.14
N LEU A 343 12.46 44.71 -7.60
CA LEU A 343 11.83 45.97 -7.23
C LEU A 343 10.40 46.13 -7.78
N LEU A 344 10.11 45.53 -8.95
CA LEU A 344 8.84 45.69 -9.65
C LEU A 344 7.79 44.62 -9.32
N ARG A 345 8.18 43.49 -8.76
CA ARG A 345 7.30 42.40 -8.41
C ARG A 345 7.77 41.74 -7.10
N PRO A 346 7.37 42.24 -5.95
CA PRO A 346 7.64 41.57 -4.70
C PRO A 346 6.97 40.17 -4.71
N ASN A 347 7.70 39.11 -4.32
CA ASN A 347 7.21 37.73 -4.26
C ASN A 347 6.20 37.51 -3.13
N THR A 348 5.43 38.53 -2.74
CA THR A 348 4.42 38.46 -1.68
C THR A 348 3.32 37.47 -2.04
N ALA A 349 2.85 37.48 -3.29
CA ALA A 349 1.81 36.55 -3.76
C ALA A 349 2.27 35.08 -3.68
N LEU A 350 3.53 34.77 -4.00
CA LEU A 350 4.07 33.41 -3.88
C LEU A 350 4.20 32.98 -2.41
N THR A 351 4.54 33.91 -1.52
CA THR A 351 4.57 33.62 -0.07
C THR A 351 3.16 33.40 0.47
N GLU A 352 2.18 34.18 0.06
CA GLU A 352 0.78 33.98 0.42
C GLU A 352 0.23 32.66 -0.13
N ALA A 353 0.55 32.28 -1.35
CA ALA A 353 0.19 30.99 -1.92
C ALA A 353 0.81 29.83 -1.11
N ALA A 354 2.06 29.95 -0.68
CA ALA A 354 2.70 28.96 0.18
C ALA A 354 2.04 28.86 1.57
N LYS A 355 1.64 30.00 2.17
CA LYS A 355 0.86 30.01 3.42
C LYS A 355 -0.48 29.33 3.27
N GLN A 356 -1.18 29.57 2.15
CA GLN A 356 -2.45 28.92 1.84
C GLN A 356 -2.27 27.41 1.64
N LEU A 357 -1.18 26.97 0.99
CA LEU A 357 -0.86 25.54 0.86
C LEU A 357 -0.68 24.88 2.25
N ARG A 358 0.06 25.54 3.16
CA ARG A 358 0.19 25.04 4.54
C ARG A 358 -1.17 24.98 5.26
N ALA A 359 -2.02 25.98 5.07
CA ALA A 359 -3.37 25.98 5.65
C ALA A 359 -4.22 24.79 5.14
N ILE A 360 -4.10 24.47 3.84
CA ILE A 360 -4.75 23.28 3.25
C ILE A 360 -4.22 22.01 3.91
N GLN A 361 -2.90 21.85 4.06
CA GLN A 361 -2.33 20.68 4.73
C GLN A 361 -2.79 20.56 6.20
N GLY A 362 -2.88 21.67 6.91
CA GLY A 362 -3.42 21.71 8.27
C GLY A 362 -4.91 21.31 8.35
N ALA A 363 -5.72 21.74 7.38
CA ALA A 363 -7.12 21.33 7.28
C ALA A 363 -7.26 19.83 6.94
N GLN A 364 -6.45 19.33 6.03
CA GLN A 364 -6.40 17.90 5.67
C GLN A 364 -6.00 17.03 6.87
N PHE A 365 -5.01 17.47 7.66
CA PHE A 365 -4.60 16.77 8.88
C PHE A 365 -5.75 16.69 9.90
N LYS A 366 -6.45 17.81 10.15
CA LYS A 366 -7.61 17.82 11.05
C LYS A 366 -8.75 16.91 10.54
N ASN A 367 -9.01 16.94 9.25
CA ASN A 367 -10.01 16.06 8.61
C ASN A 367 -9.61 14.58 8.78
N LEU A 368 -8.35 14.23 8.59
CA LEU A 368 -7.84 12.87 8.79
C LEU A 368 -8.06 12.42 10.25
N GLN A 369 -7.73 13.27 11.22
CA GLN A 369 -7.97 12.97 12.64
C GLN A 369 -9.45 12.73 12.95
N ALA A 370 -10.34 13.58 12.42
CA ALA A 370 -11.80 13.43 12.62
C ALA A 370 -12.31 12.12 11.97
N THR A 371 -11.82 11.78 10.79
CA THR A 371 -12.16 10.52 10.09
C THR A 371 -11.72 9.31 10.91
N ILE A 372 -10.49 9.30 11.43
CA ILE A 372 -9.96 8.21 12.27
C ILE A 372 -10.82 8.02 13.52
N ILE A 373 -11.17 9.10 14.20
CA ILE A 373 -12.03 9.05 15.41
C ILE A 373 -13.40 8.45 15.08
N ALA A 374 -13.99 8.85 13.95
CA ALA A 374 -15.28 8.32 13.49
C ALA A 374 -15.17 6.83 13.11
N GLU A 375 -14.14 6.42 12.36
CA GLU A 375 -13.89 5.03 11.98
C GLU A 375 -13.74 4.13 13.21
N ILE A 376 -12.98 4.55 14.22
CA ILE A 376 -12.79 3.79 15.46
C ILE A 376 -14.12 3.65 16.20
N SER A 377 -14.90 4.73 16.30
CA SER A 377 -16.20 4.70 16.98
C SER A 377 -17.16 3.73 16.28
N GLN A 378 -17.19 3.73 14.94
CA GLN A 378 -17.99 2.80 14.13
C GLN A 378 -17.52 1.35 14.31
N ALA A 379 -16.21 1.11 14.24
CA ALA A 379 -15.64 -0.23 14.37
C ALA A 379 -15.87 -0.80 15.78
N HIS A 380 -15.74 0.03 16.81
CA HIS A 380 -16.04 -0.37 18.20
C HIS A 380 -17.51 -0.75 18.39
N ALA A 381 -18.45 0.07 17.88
CA ALA A 381 -19.88 -0.28 17.91
C ALA A 381 -20.18 -1.56 17.12
N GLY A 382 -19.54 -1.71 15.95
CA GLY A 382 -19.61 -2.93 15.13
C GLY A 382 -19.11 -4.17 15.87
N TYR A 383 -18.00 -4.04 16.61
CA TYR A 383 -17.44 -5.12 17.42
C TYR A 383 -18.38 -5.55 18.54
N GLN A 384 -18.98 -4.60 19.27
CA GLN A 384 -19.95 -4.91 20.31
C GLN A 384 -21.18 -5.64 19.73
N ALA A 385 -21.72 -5.14 18.61
CA ALA A 385 -22.87 -5.77 17.95
C ALA A 385 -22.52 -7.19 17.42
N ALA A 386 -21.36 -7.36 16.77
CA ALA A 386 -20.93 -8.65 16.24
C ALA A 386 -20.67 -9.67 17.37
N THR A 387 -20.08 -9.24 18.48
CA THR A 387 -19.87 -10.09 19.66
C THR A 387 -21.20 -10.56 20.25
N GLN A 388 -22.15 -9.64 20.41
CA GLN A 388 -23.47 -9.96 20.95
C GLN A 388 -24.26 -10.90 20.04
N THR A 389 -24.27 -10.66 18.73
CA THR A 389 -24.96 -11.54 17.77
C THR A 389 -24.31 -12.91 17.67
N THR A 390 -22.98 -13.00 17.76
CA THR A 390 -22.26 -14.29 17.78
C THR A 390 -22.60 -15.08 19.04
N LYS A 391 -22.69 -14.44 20.21
CA LYS A 391 -23.10 -15.08 21.45
C LYS A 391 -24.52 -15.64 21.33
N GLN A 392 -25.46 -14.86 20.83
CA GLN A 392 -26.87 -15.32 20.64
C GLN A 392 -26.96 -16.49 19.65
N ALA A 393 -26.21 -16.44 18.52
CA ALA A 393 -26.18 -17.52 17.56
C ALA A 393 -25.56 -18.81 18.15
N LYS A 394 -24.54 -18.69 19.00
CA LYS A 394 -23.95 -19.86 19.72
C LYS A 394 -24.92 -20.47 20.70
N GLU A 395 -25.65 -19.67 21.45
CA GLU A 395 -26.73 -20.15 22.35
C GLU A 395 -27.84 -20.84 21.56
N ALA A 396 -28.29 -20.27 20.44
CA ALA A 396 -29.30 -20.87 19.57
C ALA A 396 -28.84 -22.21 19.01
N LEU A 397 -27.59 -22.33 18.52
CA LEU A 397 -27.04 -23.60 18.06
C LEU A 397 -26.96 -24.65 19.17
N THR A 398 -26.53 -24.25 20.37
CA THR A 398 -26.43 -25.13 21.54
C THR A 398 -27.82 -25.73 21.90
N ASN A 399 -28.85 -24.89 21.92
CA ASN A 399 -30.23 -25.31 22.19
C ASN A 399 -30.74 -26.25 21.09
N GLN A 400 -30.49 -25.91 19.82
CA GLN A 400 -30.93 -26.72 18.67
C GLN A 400 -30.22 -28.08 18.62
N ALA A 401 -28.91 -28.11 18.88
CA ALA A 401 -28.14 -29.36 18.95
C ALA A 401 -28.60 -30.26 20.10
N ALA A 402 -28.95 -29.69 21.25
CA ALA A 402 -29.53 -30.42 22.37
C ALA A 402 -30.91 -31.02 22.02
N GLN A 403 -31.72 -30.31 21.23
CA GLN A 403 -32.99 -30.83 20.73
C GLN A 403 -32.77 -31.99 19.74
N GLU A 404 -31.90 -31.82 18.77
CA GLU A 404 -31.54 -32.88 17.82
C GLU A 404 -31.07 -34.15 18.56
N GLN A 405 -30.23 -34.00 19.58
CA GLN A 405 -29.73 -35.11 20.37
C GLN A 405 -30.86 -35.83 21.10
N ARG A 406 -31.85 -35.09 21.65
CA ARG A 406 -33.06 -35.70 22.25
C ARG A 406 -33.86 -36.48 21.21
N MET A 407 -34.08 -35.90 20.02
CA MET A 407 -34.80 -36.55 18.93
C MET A 407 -34.05 -37.80 18.42
N ARG A 408 -32.73 -37.75 18.37
CA ARG A 408 -31.89 -38.90 18.01
C ARG A 408 -32.04 -40.05 19.01
N LYS A 409 -32.14 -39.77 20.32
CA LYS A 409 -32.44 -40.78 21.34
C LYS A 409 -33.85 -41.40 21.15
N GLN A 410 -34.87 -40.57 20.88
CA GLN A 410 -36.23 -41.04 20.63
C GLN A 410 -36.32 -41.88 19.35
N PHE A 411 -35.61 -41.51 18.30
CA PHE A 411 -35.51 -42.32 17.08
C PHE A 411 -34.86 -43.66 17.34
N ASN A 412 -33.79 -43.73 18.10
CA ASN A 412 -33.11 -44.98 18.47
C ASN A 412 -33.98 -45.88 19.34
N SER A 413 -34.93 -45.30 20.11
CA SER A 413 -35.94 -46.04 20.90
C SER A 413 -37.21 -46.37 20.09
N GLY A 414 -37.26 -46.04 18.79
CA GLY A 414 -38.42 -46.31 17.94
C GLY A 414 -39.63 -45.39 18.16
N LEU A 415 -39.48 -44.30 18.95
CA LEU A 415 -40.58 -43.39 19.31
C LEU A 415 -40.90 -42.39 18.20
N ILE A 416 -39.98 -42.07 17.34
CA ILE A 416 -40.16 -41.15 16.19
C ILE A 416 -39.61 -41.75 14.91
N GLY A 417 -40.09 -41.26 13.76
CA GLY A 417 -39.62 -41.68 12.45
C GLY A 417 -38.33 -40.99 12.02
N LYS A 418 -37.62 -41.59 11.06
CA LYS A 418 -36.39 -41.02 10.49
C LYS A 418 -36.64 -39.65 9.86
N LEU A 419 -37.82 -39.40 9.31
CA LEU A 419 -38.19 -38.13 8.70
C LEU A 419 -38.19 -37.01 9.75
N ASP A 420 -38.75 -37.28 10.93
CA ASP A 420 -38.80 -36.30 12.02
C ASP A 420 -37.39 -35.97 12.52
N LEU A 421 -36.53 -36.98 12.71
CA LEU A 421 -35.15 -36.76 13.06
C LEU A 421 -34.41 -35.88 12.01
N MET A 422 -34.58 -36.16 10.73
CA MET A 422 -33.93 -35.39 9.65
C MET A 422 -34.38 -33.93 9.63
N GLN A 423 -35.62 -33.60 10.02
CA GLN A 423 -36.07 -32.22 10.15
C GLN A 423 -35.29 -31.46 11.23
N TYR A 424 -35.04 -32.10 12.39
CA TYR A 424 -34.23 -31.51 13.44
C TYR A 424 -32.74 -31.34 13.02
N THR A 425 -32.23 -32.31 12.25
CA THR A 425 -30.87 -32.17 11.65
C THR A 425 -30.77 -30.96 10.71
N LEU A 426 -31.79 -30.73 9.85
CA LEU A 426 -31.84 -29.54 9.01
C LEU A 426 -31.90 -28.26 9.85
N ASN A 427 -32.71 -28.21 10.90
CA ASN A 427 -32.78 -27.07 11.79
C ASN A 427 -31.42 -26.78 12.46
N THR A 428 -30.66 -27.81 12.82
CA THR A 428 -29.31 -27.71 13.36
C THR A 428 -28.33 -27.16 12.30
N LEU A 429 -28.44 -27.56 11.03
CA LEU A 429 -27.62 -27.02 9.94
C LEU A 429 -27.91 -25.54 9.72
N VAL A 430 -29.19 -25.13 9.76
CA VAL A 430 -29.56 -23.69 9.68
C VAL A 430 -28.95 -22.90 10.85
N ALA A 431 -28.99 -23.41 12.07
CA ALA A 431 -28.39 -22.79 13.23
C ALA A 431 -26.84 -22.70 13.10
N LYS A 432 -26.19 -23.73 12.51
CA LYS A 432 -24.75 -23.70 12.19
C LYS A 432 -24.42 -22.63 11.15
N GLN A 433 -25.21 -22.50 10.09
CA GLN A 433 -25.03 -21.46 9.08
C GLN A 433 -25.13 -20.07 9.70
N GLN A 434 -26.12 -19.86 10.60
CA GLN A 434 -26.28 -18.58 11.29
C GLN A 434 -25.08 -18.27 12.21
N LEU A 435 -24.58 -19.25 12.98
CA LEU A 435 -23.39 -19.07 13.80
C LEU A 435 -22.17 -18.74 12.94
N LEU A 436 -21.97 -19.50 11.86
CA LEU A 436 -20.87 -19.27 10.93
C LEU A 436 -20.88 -17.84 10.38
N ALA A 437 -22.04 -17.37 9.93
CA ALA A 437 -22.19 -16.02 9.39
C ALA A 437 -21.82 -14.94 10.42
N THR A 438 -22.26 -15.10 11.69
CA THR A 438 -21.93 -14.15 12.77
C THR A 438 -20.45 -14.20 13.18
N GLN A 439 -19.84 -15.39 13.21
CA GLN A 439 -18.41 -15.57 13.48
C GLN A 439 -17.54 -14.89 12.42
N PHE A 440 -17.85 -15.06 11.13
CA PHE A 440 -17.14 -14.36 10.07
C PHE A 440 -17.41 -12.84 10.07
N ALA A 441 -18.61 -12.40 10.48
CA ALA A 441 -18.88 -10.98 10.68
C ALA A 441 -17.97 -10.40 11.78
N LEU A 442 -17.82 -11.09 12.91
CA LEU A 442 -16.91 -10.69 13.99
C LEU A 442 -15.45 -10.66 13.52
N LEU A 443 -15.00 -11.68 12.78
CA LEU A 443 -13.64 -11.74 12.25
C LEU A 443 -13.36 -10.59 11.28
N LYS A 444 -14.35 -10.21 10.45
CA LYS A 444 -14.24 -9.03 9.56
C LYS A 444 -14.12 -7.73 10.34
N VAL A 445 -14.88 -7.57 11.41
CA VAL A 445 -14.79 -6.38 12.27
C VAL A 445 -13.44 -6.32 12.98
N ASN A 446 -12.91 -7.44 13.44
CA ASN A 446 -11.57 -7.53 14.03
C ASN A 446 -10.50 -7.09 13.01
N ASN A 447 -10.57 -7.58 11.77
CA ASN A 447 -9.68 -7.14 10.69
C ASN A 447 -9.84 -5.64 10.37
N GLN A 448 -11.06 -5.10 10.45
CA GLN A 448 -11.31 -3.66 10.27
C GLN A 448 -10.67 -2.83 11.38
N ILE A 449 -10.74 -3.26 12.63
CA ILE A 449 -10.07 -2.58 13.76
C ILE A 449 -8.55 -2.60 13.53
N GLU A 450 -7.98 -3.75 13.17
CA GLU A 450 -6.56 -3.88 12.85
C GLU A 450 -6.15 -2.93 11.71
N ASN A 451 -6.97 -2.82 10.67
CA ASN A 451 -6.73 -1.91 9.56
C ASN A 451 -6.77 -0.43 9.99
N ILE A 452 -7.74 -0.05 10.82
CA ILE A 452 -7.85 1.31 11.34
C ILE A 452 -6.65 1.65 12.22
N MET A 453 -6.16 0.71 13.02
CA MET A 453 -4.97 0.88 13.85
C MET A 453 -3.67 0.90 13.06
N GLN A 454 -3.67 0.43 11.81
CA GLN A 454 -2.50 0.22 10.96
C GLN A 454 -1.37 -0.54 11.68
N LYS A 455 -1.75 -1.48 12.53
CA LYS A 455 -0.84 -2.32 13.31
C LYS A 455 -1.44 -3.72 13.43
N PRO A 456 -0.66 -4.82 13.26
CA PRO A 456 -1.12 -6.16 13.61
C PRO A 456 -1.49 -6.21 15.10
N LEU A 457 -2.72 -6.62 15.39
CA LEU A 457 -3.24 -6.75 16.76
C LEU A 457 -3.27 -8.21 17.20
N TYR A 458 -3.39 -9.12 16.25
CA TYR A 458 -3.65 -10.54 16.49
C TYR A 458 -2.51 -11.45 16.00
N SER A 459 -1.36 -10.88 15.64
CA SER A 459 -0.17 -11.63 15.27
C SER A 459 1.09 -10.87 15.70
N ASN A 460 2.17 -11.61 15.94
CA ASN A 460 3.49 -11.02 16.18
C ASN A 460 4.20 -10.61 14.88
N PHE A 461 3.49 -10.66 13.75
CA PHE A 461 4.03 -10.29 12.45
C PHE A 461 4.37 -8.80 12.41
N GLN A 462 5.62 -8.50 12.07
CA GLN A 462 6.06 -7.13 11.84
C GLN A 462 6.31 -6.93 10.35
N LEU A 463 5.64 -5.94 9.77
CA LEU A 463 5.92 -5.57 8.38
C LEU A 463 7.39 -5.15 8.25
N PRO A 464 8.17 -5.74 7.35
CA PRO A 464 9.60 -5.41 7.16
C PRO A 464 9.85 -3.91 6.94
N THR A 465 8.87 -3.21 6.36
CA THR A 465 8.90 -1.75 6.15
C THR A 465 8.78 -0.94 7.45
N GLN A 466 8.26 -1.51 8.55
CA GLN A 466 8.12 -0.81 9.83
C GLN A 466 9.44 -0.74 10.61
N HIS A 467 10.35 -1.70 10.44
CA HIS A 467 11.69 -1.64 11.04
C HIS A 467 12.51 -0.48 10.48
N ALA A 468 12.45 -0.24 9.17
CA ALA A 468 13.09 0.92 8.54
C ALA A 468 12.52 2.28 9.00
N ILE A 469 11.30 2.29 9.57
CA ILE A 469 10.64 3.47 10.10
C ILE A 469 11.11 3.79 11.53
N ARG A 470 11.44 2.77 12.34
CA ARG A 470 11.84 2.94 13.75
C ARG A 470 13.32 3.29 13.92
N SER A 471 14.20 2.77 13.07
CA SER A 471 15.66 2.95 13.22
C SER A 471 16.17 4.38 13.01
N ASN A 472 15.35 5.30 12.47
CA ASN A 472 15.75 6.71 12.28
C ASN A 472 15.20 7.67 13.35
N ASN A 473 14.50 7.19 14.37
CA ASN A 473 14.01 8.05 15.46
C ASN A 473 14.87 7.93 16.73
N ASP A 474 15.90 7.05 16.74
CA ASP A 474 16.78 6.83 17.88
C ASP A 474 18.21 7.38 17.65
N GLU A 475 18.45 8.14 16.54
CA GLU A 475 19.62 8.98 16.30
C GLU A 475 19.17 10.48 16.18
#